data_016e9989474640762b72e2a0a00f5083
#
_entry.id   016e9989474640762b72e2a0a00f5083
#
_cell.length_a   1.000
_cell.length_b   1.000
_cell.length_c   1.000
_cell.angle_alpha   90.00
_cell.angle_beta   90.00
_cell.angle_gamma   90.00
#
_symmetry.space_group_name_H-M   'P 1'
#
loop_
_entity.id
_entity.type
_entity.pdbx_description
1 polymer ?
#
loop_
_entity_poly.entity_id
_entity_poly.type
_entity_poly.pdbx_seq_one_letter_code
_entity_poly.pdbx_strand_id
1 'polypeptide(L)'
;MAELKPHMDVLRRVSGTPSPNLSFSKVWYEGQLLIKRGQTVKFCRSKVYSCLLRWVYMCLPPIIMAKQTTTGKARRPANNEVENMSQTAKIAIIGTGFSGLGMGIKLKEAGYDNFVILEQSDDVGGTWHENHYPGCACDVQSALYSFSFEQNPNWTRMFAQQKEIQAYLRSCAEKYDLMKHVRLNTHVAGARFDEKTQSWTVETCDSPKLWAYMQDKGLNPGDKLNRKDKGLPKFSTFKADVVVSGMGGLSTPAYPNIKGIDTFTGKSFHSQDWDHDYDFKGKRVAVIGTGASAIQFVPEVAKDAAHLDLYQRTPPWIVPKPDREIRSLERMMFRKFPQTLNAFRQSIYWMLEARVLGFVGNPRILKIGELQARRHIRNQIKDKELRRKVTPDFHFGCKRVLISNNYYPALAQNNVDVLTDGIREVRGNMIVDNNGHEREVDCIIYGTGFKAQDPIPAGMVHGRGGQDLLDAWKGGAEAYKGSAIAGFPNFFMLMGPNTGLGHSSMVYMIESQIQYVLDALKKMDKHGWKSVEVKEDAQSQYNASIHAKLGDSVWQTGCKSWYVNENGKNTTLWPGFTWQFRQQTKRFDAGQYVCEPEAVDVEQAAPAV
;
A
#
# COMPACT_ATOMS: atom_id res chain seq x y z
N MET A 1 -11.35 34.38 -26.15
CA MET A 1 -12.78 34.54 -25.79
C MET A 1 -13.70 34.69 -27.00
N ALA A 2 -13.24 35.20 -28.13
CA ALA A 2 -14.08 35.35 -29.34
C ALA A 2 -14.42 34.04 -30.08
N GLU A 3 -13.61 33.03 -29.96
CA GLU A 3 -13.82 31.72 -30.64
C GLU A 3 -14.77 30.73 -29.94
N LEU A 4 -15.21 31.04 -28.72
CA LEU A 4 -16.10 30.18 -27.95
C LEU A 4 -17.58 30.59 -27.99
N LYS A 5 -17.88 31.80 -28.46
CA LYS A 5 -19.24 32.33 -28.56
C LYS A 5 -20.21 31.46 -29.38
N PRO A 6 -19.82 30.92 -30.55
CA PRO A 6 -20.73 30.10 -31.36
C PRO A 6 -21.14 28.79 -30.70
N HIS A 7 -20.28 28.23 -29.83
CA HIS A 7 -20.55 26.97 -29.16
C HIS A 7 -21.43 27.10 -27.91
N MET A 8 -21.38 28.25 -27.26
CA MET A 8 -22.26 28.57 -26.13
C MET A 8 -23.70 28.83 -26.57
N ASP A 9 -23.89 29.40 -27.76
CA ASP A 9 -25.22 29.66 -28.31
C ASP A 9 -25.93 28.39 -28.79
N VAL A 10 -25.19 27.37 -29.18
CA VAL A 10 -25.75 26.03 -29.48
C VAL A 10 -26.23 25.35 -28.20
N LEU A 11 -25.51 25.47 -27.10
CA LEU A 11 -25.92 24.94 -25.81
C LEU A 11 -27.14 25.68 -25.21
N ARG A 12 -27.25 26.99 -25.45
CA ARG A 12 -28.43 27.79 -25.02
C ARG A 12 -29.69 27.48 -25.82
N ARG A 13 -29.59 27.04 -27.07
CA ARG A 13 -30.75 26.66 -27.90
C ARG A 13 -31.28 25.27 -27.61
N VAL A 14 -30.47 24.39 -26.95
CA VAL A 14 -30.84 23.03 -26.62
C VAL A 14 -31.37 22.88 -25.18
N SER A 15 -30.92 23.75 -24.28
CA SER A 15 -31.37 23.79 -22.90
C SER A 15 -32.10 25.09 -22.63
N GLY A 16 -33.43 25.08 -22.63
CA GLY A 16 -34.18 26.17 -22.05
C GLY A 16 -33.75 26.41 -20.61
N THR A 17 -33.40 27.62 -20.22
CA THR A 17 -32.96 28.12 -18.90
C THR A 17 -32.54 27.05 -17.88
N PRO A 18 -31.29 27.00 -17.39
CA PRO A 18 -30.80 25.93 -16.55
C PRO A 18 -31.45 25.94 -15.16
N SER A 19 -32.14 24.87 -14.85
CA SER A 19 -32.54 24.53 -13.49
C SER A 19 -31.32 24.00 -12.71
N PRO A 20 -31.13 24.38 -11.42
CA PRO A 20 -29.92 24.06 -10.64
C PRO A 20 -29.74 22.57 -10.26
N ASN A 21 -30.57 21.66 -10.73
CA ASN A 21 -30.60 20.25 -10.33
C ASN A 21 -30.39 19.22 -11.45
N LEU A 22 -29.77 19.57 -12.57
CA LEU A 22 -29.45 18.59 -13.63
C LEU A 22 -28.19 17.80 -13.30
N SER A 23 -28.34 16.49 -13.05
CA SER A 23 -27.23 15.57 -12.82
C SER A 23 -26.46 15.29 -14.13
N PHE A 24 -25.15 15.11 -14.06
CA PHE A 24 -24.22 14.84 -15.16
C PHE A 24 -24.64 13.65 -16.06
N SER A 25 -25.43 12.72 -15.54
CA SER A 25 -25.96 11.56 -16.25
C SER A 25 -26.99 11.90 -17.32
N LYS A 26 -27.78 12.97 -17.13
CA LYS A 26 -28.82 13.36 -18.11
C LYS A 26 -28.25 14.04 -19.35
N VAL A 27 -27.20 14.82 -19.20
CA VAL A 27 -26.53 15.49 -20.34
C VAL A 27 -25.86 14.49 -21.27
N TRP A 28 -25.36 13.36 -20.72
CA TRP A 28 -24.75 12.29 -21.50
C TRP A 28 -25.78 11.47 -22.30
N TYR A 29 -26.96 11.28 -21.73
CA TYR A 29 -28.03 10.52 -22.37
C TYR A 29 -28.64 11.24 -23.59
N GLU A 30 -28.77 12.56 -23.49
CA GLU A 30 -29.26 13.38 -24.60
C GLU A 30 -28.24 13.51 -25.74
N GLY A 31 -26.93 13.53 -25.46
CA GLY A 31 -25.87 13.50 -26.47
C GLY A 31 -25.86 12.22 -27.32
N GLN A 32 -26.29 11.09 -26.79
CA GLN A 32 -26.43 9.84 -27.56
C GLN A 32 -27.65 9.82 -28.51
N LEU A 33 -28.70 10.53 -28.19
CA LEU A 33 -29.89 10.59 -29.01
C LEU A 33 -29.70 11.42 -30.31
N LEU A 34 -28.81 12.42 -30.28
CA LEU A 34 -28.48 13.27 -31.45
C LEU A 34 -27.63 12.55 -32.50
N ILE A 35 -26.91 11.49 -32.13
CA ILE A 35 -26.10 10.69 -33.08
C ILE A 35 -27.00 9.76 -33.98
N LYS A 36 -28.25 9.53 -33.65
CA LYS A 36 -29.18 8.68 -34.40
C LYS A 36 -29.86 9.37 -35.60
N ARG A 37 -29.63 10.64 -35.84
CA ARG A 37 -30.16 11.37 -37.02
C ARG A 37 -29.07 11.74 -38.02
N GLY A 38 -28.47 10.76 -38.65
CA GLY A 38 -27.99 10.76 -40.05
C GLY A 38 -27.09 11.91 -40.55
N GLN A 39 -26.24 12.55 -39.74
CA GLN A 39 -25.19 13.44 -40.26
C GLN A 39 -23.83 13.08 -39.67
N THR A 40 -22.92 12.61 -40.52
CA THR A 40 -21.56 12.21 -40.19
C THR A 40 -20.67 13.46 -40.00
N VAL A 41 -20.45 13.89 -38.76
CA VAL A 41 -19.44 14.88 -38.46
C VAL A 41 -18.14 14.16 -38.12
N LYS A 42 -17.14 14.24 -38.97
CA LYS A 42 -15.77 13.74 -38.72
C LYS A 42 -15.09 14.60 -37.66
N PHE A 43 -15.04 14.12 -36.41
CA PHE A 43 -14.23 14.75 -35.38
C PHE A 43 -12.78 14.28 -35.46
N CYS A 44 -11.85 15.22 -35.58
CA CYS A 44 -10.42 14.97 -35.56
C CYS A 44 -9.97 14.59 -34.14
N ARG A 45 -9.48 13.36 -33.95
CA ARG A 45 -9.08 12.73 -32.66
C ARG A 45 -8.09 13.53 -31.81
N SER A 46 -7.35 14.50 -32.39
CA SER A 46 -6.32 15.28 -31.67
C SER A 46 -6.87 16.44 -30.83
N LYS A 47 -8.09 16.94 -31.12
CA LYS A 47 -8.65 18.11 -30.41
C LYS A 47 -9.44 17.78 -29.13
N VAL A 48 -9.89 16.55 -28.94
CA VAL A 48 -10.65 16.15 -27.73
C VAL A 48 -9.73 16.07 -26.50
N TYR A 49 -8.50 15.60 -26.65
CA TYR A 49 -7.50 15.59 -25.57
C TYR A 49 -7.07 17.00 -25.12
N SER A 50 -6.98 17.93 -26.05
CA SER A 50 -6.62 19.32 -25.74
C SER A 50 -7.74 20.08 -24.99
N CYS A 51 -9.01 19.72 -25.23
CA CYS A 51 -10.14 20.34 -24.55
C CYS A 51 -10.31 19.87 -23.10
N LEU A 52 -10.10 18.58 -22.83
CA LEU A 52 -10.15 18.03 -21.47
C LEU A 52 -9.02 18.58 -20.58
N LEU A 53 -7.81 18.76 -21.12
CA LEU A 53 -6.68 19.36 -20.41
C LEU A 53 -6.91 20.85 -20.11
N ARG A 54 -7.58 21.61 -21.01
CA ARG A 54 -7.91 23.02 -20.76
C ARG A 54 -9.03 23.20 -19.74
N TRP A 55 -9.97 22.26 -19.62
CA TRP A 55 -11.06 22.33 -18.65
C TRP A 55 -10.59 22.11 -17.21
N VAL A 56 -9.59 21.24 -16.99
CA VAL A 56 -8.95 21.03 -15.68
C VAL A 56 -8.24 22.27 -15.17
N TYR A 57 -7.76 23.16 -16.06
CA TYR A 57 -7.08 24.41 -15.68
C TYR A 57 -8.01 25.56 -15.24
N MET A 58 -9.32 25.47 -15.49
CA MET A 58 -10.25 26.58 -15.22
C MET A 58 -11.06 26.48 -13.91
N CYS A 59 -10.95 25.41 -13.15
CA CYS A 59 -11.78 25.19 -11.96
C CYS A 59 -11.00 25.21 -10.64
N LEU A 60 -10.18 26.23 -10.39
CA LEU A 60 -9.49 26.41 -9.10
C LEU A 60 -10.01 27.65 -8.35
N PRO A 61 -10.44 27.55 -7.07
CA PRO A 61 -10.79 28.70 -6.25
C PRO A 61 -9.54 29.41 -5.68
N PRO A 62 -9.60 30.71 -5.33
CA PRO A 62 -8.46 31.46 -4.79
C PRO A 62 -8.17 31.10 -3.33
N ILE A 63 -6.89 30.94 -3.00
CA ILE A 63 -6.38 30.59 -1.67
C ILE A 63 -5.77 31.84 -1.00
N ILE A 64 -6.18 32.05 0.25
CA ILE A 64 -5.71 33.11 1.15
C ILE A 64 -4.36 32.71 1.77
N MET A 65 -3.38 33.62 1.76
CA MET A 65 -2.03 33.44 2.29
C MET A 65 -1.96 33.59 3.82
N ALA A 66 -1.23 32.68 4.48
CA ALA A 66 -0.66 32.90 5.81
C ALA A 66 0.87 32.80 5.73
N LYS A 67 1.57 33.76 6.33
CA LYS A 67 3.05 33.85 6.37
C LYS A 67 3.57 32.99 7.52
N GLN A 68 4.61 32.20 7.28
CA GLN A 68 5.45 31.62 8.34
C GLN A 68 6.91 32.04 8.18
N THR A 69 7.51 32.42 9.30
CA THR A 69 8.91 32.82 9.46
C THR A 69 9.75 31.65 9.95
N THR A 70 10.95 31.49 9.38
CA THR A 70 11.94 30.46 9.74
C THR A 70 13.08 31.05 10.54
N THR A 71 13.57 30.33 11.57
CA THR A 71 15.02 30.15 11.91
C THR A 71 15.21 29.15 13.06
N GLY A 72 16.22 28.25 12.95
CA GLY A 72 16.71 27.42 14.07
C GLY A 72 17.63 26.27 13.66
N LYS A 73 18.93 26.37 13.98
CA LYS A 73 19.98 25.37 13.74
C LYS A 73 19.82 24.16 14.68
N ALA A 74 19.91 22.93 14.15
CA ALA A 74 19.86 21.69 14.90
C ALA A 74 21.23 21.30 15.48
N ARG A 75 21.25 20.87 16.75
CA ARG A 75 22.33 20.12 17.42
C ARG A 75 21.95 18.65 17.49
N ARG A 76 22.92 17.74 17.27
CA ARG A 76 22.77 16.29 17.47
C ARG A 76 22.64 15.97 18.96
N PRO A 77 21.71 15.13 19.41
CA PRO A 77 21.74 14.57 20.75
C PRO A 77 22.52 13.25 20.80
N ALA A 78 23.23 13.05 21.92
CA ALA A 78 23.97 11.86 22.25
C ALA A 78 23.06 10.73 22.72
N ASN A 79 23.42 9.50 22.41
CA ASN A 79 22.83 8.27 22.96
C ASN A 79 22.97 8.25 24.46
N ASN A 80 21.90 8.21 25.25
CA ASN A 80 21.81 7.67 26.61
C ASN A 80 20.59 8.17 27.43
N GLU A 81 19.37 8.24 26.84
CA GLU A 81 18.15 8.53 27.63
C GLU A 81 16.96 7.61 27.24
N VAL A 82 17.18 6.29 27.13
CA VAL A 82 16.13 5.35 26.73
C VAL A 82 15.45 4.66 27.93
N GLU A 83 15.86 4.96 29.18
CA GLU A 83 15.46 4.14 30.34
C GLU A 83 14.21 4.57 31.13
N ASN A 84 13.52 5.67 30.80
CA ASN A 84 12.36 6.09 31.62
C ASN A 84 11.18 6.63 30.81
N MET A 85 10.71 5.88 29.80
CA MET A 85 9.36 6.12 29.30
C MET A 85 8.34 5.39 30.19
N SER A 86 7.27 6.08 30.58
CA SER A 86 6.22 5.55 31.44
C SER A 86 5.73 4.18 30.97
N GLN A 87 5.39 3.29 31.91
CA GLN A 87 4.82 1.96 31.61
C GLN A 87 3.45 2.03 30.91
N THR A 88 2.96 3.22 30.60
CA THR A 88 1.67 3.46 29.95
C THR A 88 1.82 4.49 28.84
N ALA A 89 1.25 4.22 27.69
CA ALA A 89 1.04 5.19 26.60
C ALA A 89 -0.45 5.29 26.30
N LYS A 90 -0.98 6.49 26.05
CA LYS A 90 -2.37 6.64 25.64
C LYS A 90 -2.63 5.93 24.31
N ILE A 91 -1.67 6.03 23.36
CA ILE A 91 -1.79 5.46 22.02
C ILE A 91 -0.53 4.68 21.66
N ALA A 92 -0.69 3.42 21.27
CA ALA A 92 0.37 2.59 20.69
C ALA A 92 0.17 2.49 19.17
N ILE A 93 1.19 2.87 18.40
CA ILE A 93 1.21 2.74 16.93
C ILE A 93 2.20 1.65 16.57
N ILE A 94 1.82 0.71 15.69
CA ILE A 94 2.67 -0.38 15.24
C ILE A 94 3.16 -0.09 13.81
N GLY A 95 4.48 0.01 13.63
CA GLY A 95 5.15 0.27 12.35
C GLY A 95 5.45 1.73 12.07
N THR A 96 6.58 2.00 11.39
CA THR A 96 7.08 3.35 11.01
C THR A 96 7.09 3.59 9.50
N GLY A 97 6.24 2.89 8.74
CA GLY A 97 5.97 3.22 7.35
C GLY A 97 5.16 4.51 7.19
N PHE A 98 4.66 4.79 5.99
CA PHE A 98 3.74 5.93 5.75
C PHE A 98 2.56 5.96 6.73
N SER A 99 2.02 4.81 7.12
CA SER A 99 0.88 4.73 8.04
C SER A 99 1.25 5.26 9.43
N GLY A 100 2.25 4.68 10.07
CA GLY A 100 2.59 5.02 11.46
C GLY A 100 3.22 6.40 11.58
N LEU A 101 4.14 6.77 10.68
CA LEU A 101 4.72 8.13 10.68
C LEU A 101 3.64 9.18 10.39
N GLY A 102 2.75 8.94 9.42
CA GLY A 102 1.66 9.85 9.14
C GLY A 102 0.71 10.03 10.32
N MET A 103 0.37 8.93 11.03
CA MET A 103 -0.45 8.98 12.25
C MET A 103 0.26 9.78 13.35
N GLY A 104 1.53 9.48 13.62
CA GLY A 104 2.32 10.20 14.63
C GLY A 104 2.42 11.70 14.37
N ILE A 105 2.65 12.11 13.10
CA ILE A 105 2.65 13.53 12.71
C ILE A 105 1.30 14.18 13.04
N LYS A 106 0.21 13.53 12.65
CA LYS A 106 -1.15 14.10 12.84
C LYS A 106 -1.58 14.11 14.31
N LEU A 107 -1.11 13.18 15.13
CA LEU A 107 -1.28 13.22 16.58
C LEU A 107 -0.58 14.43 17.18
N LYS A 108 0.69 14.66 16.84
CA LYS A 108 1.44 15.84 17.32
C LYS A 108 0.79 17.16 16.88
N GLU A 109 0.39 17.28 15.63
CA GLU A 109 -0.34 18.46 15.13
C GLU A 109 -1.65 18.70 15.89
N ALA A 110 -2.27 17.64 16.42
CA ALA A 110 -3.50 17.71 17.19
C ALA A 110 -3.28 17.91 18.71
N GLY A 111 -2.01 17.97 19.17
CA GLY A 111 -1.66 18.18 20.57
C GLY A 111 -1.55 16.90 21.41
N TYR A 112 -1.52 15.73 20.78
CA TYR A 112 -1.26 14.47 21.49
C TYR A 112 0.25 14.22 21.57
N ASP A 113 0.77 14.06 22.77
CA ASP A 113 2.21 13.80 23.02
C ASP A 113 2.42 12.44 23.74
N ASN A 114 1.39 11.87 24.37
CA ASN A 114 1.49 10.56 25.03
C ASN A 114 1.16 9.44 24.04
N PHE A 115 2.08 9.16 23.11
CA PHE A 115 2.02 8.02 22.22
C PHE A 115 3.40 7.41 21.99
N VAL A 116 3.43 6.15 21.58
CA VAL A 116 4.63 5.42 21.17
C VAL A 116 4.44 4.81 19.79
N ILE A 117 5.49 4.81 18.98
CA ILE A 117 5.54 4.11 17.67
C ILE A 117 6.55 2.97 17.81
N LEU A 118 6.09 1.74 17.58
CA LEU A 118 6.90 0.53 17.73
C LEU A 118 7.34 0.05 16.34
N GLU A 119 8.64 -0.09 16.16
CA GLU A 119 9.23 -0.54 14.89
C GLU A 119 10.17 -1.73 15.14
N GLN A 120 9.96 -2.80 14.38
CA GLN A 120 10.79 -4.00 14.49
C GLN A 120 12.18 -3.83 13.88
N SER A 121 12.34 -2.93 12.93
CA SER A 121 13.60 -2.67 12.21
C SER A 121 14.46 -1.66 12.95
N ASP A 122 15.71 -1.53 12.53
CA ASP A 122 16.71 -0.62 13.08
C ASP A 122 16.58 0.83 12.58
N ASP A 123 15.67 1.08 11.61
CA ASP A 123 15.37 2.41 11.09
C ASP A 123 13.90 2.55 10.69
N VAL A 124 13.48 3.79 10.48
CA VAL A 124 12.14 4.14 10.01
C VAL A 124 12.03 3.98 8.49
N GLY A 125 10.79 3.71 8.01
CA GLY A 125 10.53 3.66 6.57
C GLY A 125 9.61 2.53 6.14
N GLY A 126 9.44 1.48 6.97
CA GLY A 126 8.61 0.32 6.64
C GLY A 126 9.02 -0.31 5.31
N THR A 127 8.09 -0.50 4.37
CA THR A 127 8.36 -1.08 3.04
C THR A 127 9.59 -0.49 2.33
N TRP A 128 9.89 0.80 2.54
CA TRP A 128 11.00 1.50 1.88
C TRP A 128 12.31 1.39 2.65
N HIS A 129 12.30 0.93 3.88
CA HIS A 129 13.46 0.46 4.62
C HIS A 129 13.73 -1.02 4.29
N GLU A 130 12.71 -1.86 4.37
CA GLU A 130 12.80 -3.30 4.20
C GLU A 130 13.16 -3.75 2.77
N ASN A 131 12.73 -3.04 1.73
CA ASN A 131 12.93 -3.42 0.34
C ASN A 131 13.98 -2.55 -0.33
N HIS A 132 15.21 -3.03 -0.34
CA HIS A 132 16.40 -2.31 -0.85
C HIS A 132 17.14 -3.03 -1.99
N TYR A 133 16.47 -3.97 -2.67
CA TYR A 133 17.02 -4.68 -3.83
C TYR A 133 17.38 -3.72 -4.98
N PRO A 134 18.33 -4.08 -5.87
CA PRO A 134 18.71 -3.26 -7.01
C PRO A 134 17.52 -2.91 -7.91
N GLY A 135 17.41 -1.66 -8.30
CA GLY A 135 16.30 -1.18 -9.13
C GLY A 135 14.99 -0.90 -8.38
N CYS A 136 14.96 -1.08 -7.04
CA CYS A 136 13.77 -0.83 -6.22
C CYS A 136 13.29 0.62 -6.36
N ALA A 137 12.05 0.80 -6.83
CA ALA A 137 11.44 2.10 -7.07
C ALA A 137 9.91 2.03 -6.95
N CYS A 138 9.28 3.16 -6.67
CA CYS A 138 7.83 3.24 -6.67
C CYS A 138 7.23 3.13 -8.09
N ASP A 139 6.05 2.57 -8.19
CA ASP A 139 5.24 2.50 -9.41
C ASP A 139 4.13 3.57 -9.46
N VAL A 140 4.12 4.48 -8.48
CA VAL A 140 3.32 5.71 -8.46
C VAL A 140 4.24 6.92 -8.53
N GLN A 141 3.81 7.97 -9.23
CA GLN A 141 4.62 9.18 -9.38
C GLN A 141 4.91 9.85 -8.03
N SER A 142 6.17 10.28 -7.86
CA SER A 142 6.75 10.80 -6.61
C SER A 142 5.94 11.92 -5.95
N ALA A 143 5.45 12.89 -6.75
CA ALA A 143 4.67 14.00 -6.24
C ALA A 143 3.33 13.55 -5.61
N LEU A 144 2.78 12.41 -6.03
CA LEU A 144 1.57 11.83 -5.43
C LEU A 144 1.89 10.82 -4.34
N TYR A 145 3.02 10.09 -4.46
CA TYR A 145 3.47 9.12 -3.47
C TYR A 145 4.29 9.79 -2.36
N SER A 146 3.67 10.76 -1.71
CA SER A 146 4.19 11.54 -0.58
C SER A 146 3.02 12.08 0.23
N PHE A 147 3.25 12.50 1.46
CA PHE A 147 2.20 13.14 2.24
C PHE A 147 1.70 14.43 1.58
N SER A 148 0.38 14.64 1.60
CA SER A 148 -0.23 15.85 1.01
C SER A 148 0.11 17.11 1.80
N PHE A 149 0.39 16.96 3.10
CA PHE A 149 0.75 18.02 4.02
C PHE A 149 2.27 18.25 4.12
N GLU A 150 3.10 17.32 3.59
CA GLU A 150 4.56 17.42 3.54
C GLU A 150 5.07 17.04 2.15
N GLN A 151 4.89 17.96 1.19
CA GLN A 151 5.31 17.70 -0.18
C GLN A 151 6.81 17.97 -0.37
N ASN A 152 7.51 17.06 -1.07
CA ASN A 152 8.91 17.22 -1.38
C ASN A 152 9.11 17.87 -2.78
N PRO A 153 9.62 19.11 -2.88
CA PRO A 153 9.88 19.78 -4.17
C PRO A 153 11.16 19.28 -4.85
N ASN A 154 11.93 18.40 -4.20
CA ASN A 154 13.27 18.02 -4.61
C ASN A 154 13.36 16.64 -5.24
N TRP A 155 12.24 15.93 -5.45
CA TRP A 155 12.26 14.63 -6.11
C TRP A 155 13.12 14.66 -7.38
N THR A 156 14.01 13.69 -7.52
CA THR A 156 14.93 13.64 -8.68
C THR A 156 14.28 13.04 -9.92
N ARG A 157 13.31 12.13 -9.73
CA ARG A 157 12.63 11.42 -10.81
C ARG A 157 11.11 11.42 -10.64
N MET A 158 10.41 11.22 -11.75
CA MET A 158 8.95 11.04 -11.75
C MET A 158 8.51 9.85 -10.88
N PHE A 159 9.31 8.80 -10.83
CA PHE A 159 9.10 7.62 -10.00
C PHE A 159 10.34 7.43 -9.13
N ALA A 160 10.25 7.88 -7.88
CA ALA A 160 11.38 7.87 -6.95
C ALA A 160 11.88 6.47 -6.66
N GLN A 161 13.19 6.35 -6.55
CA GLN A 161 13.84 5.14 -6.08
C GLN A 161 13.71 4.98 -4.56
N GLN A 162 13.89 3.76 -4.10
CA GLN A 162 13.77 3.37 -2.70
C GLN A 162 14.52 4.32 -1.75
N LYS A 163 15.81 4.56 -2.00
CA LYS A 163 16.68 5.41 -1.14
C LYS A 163 16.12 6.82 -0.97
N GLU A 164 15.53 7.38 -2.02
CA GLU A 164 14.96 8.74 -1.99
C GLU A 164 13.65 8.78 -1.19
N ILE A 165 12.84 7.70 -1.26
CA ILE A 165 11.59 7.61 -0.49
C ILE A 165 11.89 7.35 0.99
N GLN A 166 12.84 6.48 1.31
CA GLN A 166 13.28 6.26 2.69
C GLN A 166 13.84 7.53 3.31
N ALA A 167 14.73 8.24 2.59
CA ALA A 167 15.24 9.53 3.04
C ALA A 167 14.14 10.57 3.28
N TYR A 168 13.11 10.59 2.44
CA TYR A 168 11.94 11.44 2.63
C TYR A 168 11.18 11.08 3.91
N LEU A 169 10.90 9.80 4.16
CA LEU A 169 10.20 9.36 5.37
C LEU A 169 11.01 9.68 6.64
N ARG A 170 12.34 9.43 6.60
CA ARG A 170 13.24 9.78 7.68
C ARG A 170 13.22 11.30 7.95
N SER A 171 13.31 12.11 6.91
CA SER A 171 13.23 13.57 7.05
C SER A 171 11.89 14.05 7.63
N CYS A 172 10.80 13.37 7.31
CA CYS A 172 9.51 13.63 7.96
C CYS A 172 9.56 13.29 9.45
N ALA A 173 10.10 12.11 9.82
CA ALA A 173 10.21 11.71 11.23
C ALA A 173 11.07 12.71 12.04
N GLU A 174 12.18 13.15 11.49
CA GLU A 174 13.08 14.14 12.11
C GLU A 174 12.42 15.53 12.20
N LYS A 175 11.86 16.03 11.09
CA LYS A 175 11.23 17.36 11.01
C LYS A 175 10.10 17.54 12.02
N TYR A 176 9.29 16.52 12.19
CA TYR A 176 8.16 16.52 13.13
C TYR A 176 8.53 16.03 14.52
N ASP A 177 9.82 15.82 14.81
CA ASP A 177 10.33 15.38 16.12
C ASP A 177 9.62 14.10 16.60
N LEU A 178 9.45 13.13 15.69
CA LEU A 178 8.83 11.85 16.02
C LEU A 178 9.81 10.86 16.63
N MET A 179 11.13 11.02 16.38
CA MET A 179 12.12 10.02 16.79
C MET A 179 12.12 9.77 18.30
N LYS A 180 11.74 10.75 19.12
CA LYS A 180 11.59 10.58 20.57
C LYS A 180 10.42 9.64 20.96
N HIS A 181 9.43 9.47 20.07
CA HIS A 181 8.30 8.57 20.27
C HIS A 181 8.52 7.19 19.63
N VAL A 182 9.56 7.03 18.81
CA VAL A 182 9.86 5.78 18.10
C VAL A 182 10.74 4.88 18.97
N ARG A 183 10.33 3.61 19.07
CA ARG A 183 11.15 2.53 19.61
C ARG A 183 11.52 1.60 18.47
N LEU A 184 12.74 1.71 17.99
CA LEU A 184 13.33 0.82 16.99
C LEU A 184 13.70 -0.53 17.63
N ASN A 185 13.98 -1.53 16.80
CA ASN A 185 14.35 -2.88 17.22
C ASN A 185 13.33 -3.51 18.20
N THR A 186 12.06 -3.14 18.07
CA THR A 186 10.99 -3.52 18.99
C THR A 186 9.89 -4.26 18.24
N HIS A 187 9.89 -5.58 18.34
CA HIS A 187 8.85 -6.43 17.77
C HIS A 187 7.63 -6.46 18.68
N VAL A 188 6.45 -6.24 18.11
CA VAL A 188 5.17 -6.40 18.82
C VAL A 188 4.73 -7.86 18.68
N ALA A 189 4.80 -8.58 19.78
CA ALA A 189 4.48 -10.00 19.84
C ALA A 189 3.00 -10.28 20.15
N GLY A 190 2.28 -9.29 20.66
CA GLY A 190 0.86 -9.42 20.97
C GLY A 190 0.22 -8.13 21.46
N ALA A 191 -1.10 -8.07 21.32
CA ALA A 191 -1.95 -7.04 21.92
C ALA A 191 -3.25 -7.70 22.41
N ARG A 192 -3.62 -7.47 23.68
CA ARG A 192 -4.83 -8.03 24.30
C ARG A 192 -5.66 -6.93 24.91
N PHE A 193 -6.95 -6.92 24.58
CA PHE A 193 -7.91 -6.03 25.22
C PHE A 193 -8.30 -6.55 26.60
N ASP A 194 -8.31 -5.66 27.58
CA ASP A 194 -8.75 -5.92 28.94
C ASP A 194 -10.08 -5.18 29.15
N GLU A 195 -11.15 -5.93 29.33
CA GLU A 195 -12.51 -5.38 29.46
C GLU A 195 -12.72 -4.57 30.75
N LYS A 196 -12.02 -4.92 31.83
CA LYS A 196 -12.15 -4.23 33.12
C LYS A 196 -11.54 -2.84 33.07
N THR A 197 -10.37 -2.73 32.43
CA THR A 197 -9.67 -1.44 32.31
C THR A 197 -9.97 -0.72 31.00
N GLN A 198 -10.73 -1.35 30.09
CA GLN A 198 -11.03 -0.87 28.73
C GLN A 198 -9.78 -0.39 28.00
N SER A 199 -8.69 -1.13 28.13
CA SER A 199 -7.38 -0.81 27.59
C SER A 199 -6.67 -2.04 27.01
N TRP A 200 -5.65 -1.82 26.22
CA TRP A 200 -4.82 -2.85 25.61
C TRP A 200 -3.57 -3.12 26.45
N THR A 201 -3.23 -4.39 26.62
CA THR A 201 -1.89 -4.82 27.03
C THR A 201 -1.11 -5.18 25.79
N VAL A 202 -0.08 -4.41 25.48
CA VAL A 202 0.80 -4.61 24.31
C VAL A 202 2.06 -5.33 24.79
N GLU A 203 2.37 -6.46 24.18
CA GLU A 203 3.55 -7.27 24.45
C GLU A 203 4.62 -7.06 23.39
N THR A 204 5.84 -6.80 23.80
CA THR A 204 6.97 -6.50 22.91
C THR A 204 8.21 -7.29 23.29
N CYS A 205 9.11 -7.49 22.33
CA CYS A 205 10.44 -8.01 22.56
C CYS A 205 11.48 -7.37 21.63
N ASP A 206 12.74 -7.62 21.93
CA ASP A 206 13.89 -7.19 21.12
C ASP A 206 13.89 -7.94 19.78
N SER A 207 13.77 -7.22 18.67
CA SER A 207 13.67 -7.82 17.33
C SER A 207 14.96 -8.52 16.90
N PRO A 208 16.16 -7.94 16.99
CA PRO A 208 17.41 -8.61 16.65
C PRO A 208 17.58 -9.96 17.36
N LYS A 209 17.28 -10.02 18.66
CA LYS A 209 17.34 -11.28 19.41
C LYS A 209 16.29 -12.28 18.97
N LEU A 210 15.08 -11.80 18.63
CA LEU A 210 14.03 -12.67 18.10
C LEU A 210 14.43 -13.28 16.76
N TRP A 211 14.96 -12.45 15.86
CA TRP A 211 15.37 -12.93 14.53
C TRP A 211 16.54 -13.91 14.60
N ALA A 212 17.55 -13.64 15.46
CA ALA A 212 18.65 -14.57 15.71
C ALA A 212 18.15 -15.91 16.25
N TYR A 213 17.21 -15.91 17.21
CA TYR A 213 16.57 -17.12 17.73
C TYR A 213 15.82 -17.88 16.63
N MET A 214 15.01 -17.18 15.80
CA MET A 214 14.24 -17.80 14.74
C MET A 214 15.16 -18.45 13.70
N GLN A 215 16.24 -17.79 13.34
CA GLN A 215 17.25 -18.32 12.42
C GLN A 215 17.92 -19.59 12.99
N ASP A 216 18.30 -19.57 14.29
CA ASP A 216 18.85 -20.77 14.97
C ASP A 216 17.89 -21.98 14.96
N LYS A 217 16.57 -21.71 15.03
CA LYS A 217 15.52 -22.73 15.03
C LYS A 217 14.98 -23.08 13.62
N GLY A 218 15.46 -22.46 12.57
CA GLY A 218 14.93 -22.63 11.22
C GLY A 218 13.48 -22.16 11.06
N LEU A 219 13.04 -21.18 11.86
CA LEU A 219 11.69 -20.60 11.84
C LEU A 219 11.60 -19.45 10.85
N ASN A 220 10.46 -19.29 10.19
CA ASN A 220 10.16 -18.17 9.32
C ASN A 220 9.36 -17.08 10.05
N PRO A 221 9.40 -15.81 9.57
CA PRO A 221 8.54 -14.75 10.07
C PRO A 221 7.05 -15.15 10.01
N GLY A 222 6.37 -15.09 11.17
CA GLY A 222 4.98 -15.50 11.32
C GLY A 222 4.79 -16.94 11.79
N ASP A 223 5.84 -17.73 11.99
CA ASP A 223 5.75 -19.05 12.59
C ASP A 223 5.43 -18.96 14.11
N LYS A 224 4.73 -19.95 14.60
CA LYS A 224 4.30 -20.00 16.00
C LYS A 224 5.49 -20.23 16.94
N LEU A 225 5.75 -19.27 17.82
CA LEU A 225 6.82 -19.35 18.80
C LEU A 225 6.43 -20.24 20.01
N ASN A 226 7.33 -21.12 20.41
CA ASN A 226 7.18 -21.87 21.65
C ASN A 226 7.63 -20.98 22.84
N ARG A 227 6.67 -20.37 23.53
CA ARG A 227 6.91 -19.43 24.64
C ARG A 227 7.69 -20.00 25.83
N LYS A 228 7.84 -21.34 25.91
CA LYS A 228 8.59 -22.03 26.96
C LYS A 228 10.04 -22.32 26.57
N ASP A 229 10.43 -22.01 25.33
CA ASP A 229 11.76 -22.34 24.83
C ASP A 229 12.84 -21.43 25.44
N LYS A 230 13.96 -22.07 25.84
CA LYS A 230 15.14 -21.35 26.33
C LYS A 230 15.82 -20.68 25.13
N GLY A 231 16.13 -19.41 25.25
CA GLY A 231 16.77 -18.63 24.18
C GLY A 231 15.85 -17.61 23.53
N LEU A 232 14.51 -17.74 23.69
CA LEU A 232 13.61 -16.63 23.32
C LEU A 232 13.98 -15.34 24.05
N PRO A 233 13.91 -14.17 23.38
CA PRO A 233 14.09 -12.88 24.04
C PRO A 233 13.05 -12.68 25.15
N LYS A 234 13.43 -11.92 26.16
CA LYS A 234 12.50 -11.55 27.23
C LYS A 234 11.40 -10.65 26.66
N PHE A 235 10.15 -10.99 26.96
CA PHE A 235 8.99 -10.16 26.62
C PHE A 235 8.72 -9.15 27.73
N SER A 236 8.34 -7.95 27.33
CA SER A 236 7.88 -6.88 28.20
C SER A 236 6.49 -6.42 27.76
N THR A 237 5.71 -5.91 28.70
CA THR A 237 4.35 -5.43 28.44
C THR A 237 4.19 -3.99 28.90
N PHE A 238 3.31 -3.25 28.22
CA PHE A 238 2.84 -1.95 28.66
C PHE A 238 1.35 -1.78 28.32
N LYS A 239 0.69 -0.81 28.95
CA LYS A 239 -0.72 -0.51 28.74
C LYS A 239 -0.89 0.61 27.69
N ALA A 240 -1.89 0.49 26.84
CA ALA A 240 -2.32 1.53 25.90
C ALA A 240 -3.85 1.61 25.86
N ASP A 241 -4.42 2.81 25.83
CA ASP A 241 -5.86 2.98 25.68
C ASP A 241 -6.30 2.66 24.25
N VAL A 242 -5.48 3.00 23.28
CA VAL A 242 -5.74 2.82 21.85
C VAL A 242 -4.55 2.15 21.16
N VAL A 243 -4.82 1.21 20.28
CA VAL A 243 -3.82 0.60 19.39
C VAL A 243 -4.14 0.95 17.94
N VAL A 244 -3.15 1.49 17.23
CA VAL A 244 -3.25 1.78 15.79
C VAL A 244 -2.26 0.88 15.04
N SER A 245 -2.79 -0.07 14.28
CA SER A 245 -1.98 -0.93 13.42
C SER A 245 -1.60 -0.20 12.13
N GLY A 246 -0.33 0.13 11.98
CA GLY A 246 0.28 0.62 10.76
C GLY A 246 1.13 -0.45 10.06
N MET A 247 0.85 -1.72 10.32
CA MET A 247 1.60 -2.89 9.86
C MET A 247 1.44 -3.10 8.38
N GLY A 248 1.72 -2.56 7.45
CA GLY A 248 1.48 -2.78 6.01
C GLY A 248 1.45 -4.25 5.58
N GLY A 249 0.80 -4.55 4.47
CA GLY A 249 0.69 -5.92 3.93
C GLY A 249 1.89 -6.41 3.12
N LEU A 250 2.99 -5.64 3.04
CA LEU A 250 4.20 -5.96 2.27
C LEU A 250 5.43 -6.06 3.19
N SER A 251 5.29 -6.68 4.34
CA SER A 251 6.34 -6.81 5.37
C SER A 251 6.73 -8.26 5.67
N THR A 252 5.84 -9.23 5.43
CA THR A 252 6.11 -10.65 5.70
C THR A 252 6.35 -11.38 4.38
N PRO A 253 7.57 -11.90 4.12
CA PRO A 253 7.88 -12.64 2.90
C PRO A 253 7.02 -13.90 2.72
N ALA A 254 6.68 -14.21 1.47
CA ALA A 254 6.00 -15.45 1.11
C ALA A 254 6.97 -16.37 0.37
N TYR A 255 7.35 -17.49 0.99
CA TYR A 255 8.20 -18.50 0.38
C TYR A 255 7.36 -19.57 -0.35
N PRO A 256 7.84 -20.10 -1.49
CA PRO A 256 7.14 -21.13 -2.22
C PRO A 256 7.28 -22.49 -1.51
N ASN A 257 6.21 -23.29 -1.50
CA ASN A 257 6.27 -24.66 -1.04
C ASN A 257 6.79 -25.55 -2.18
N ILE A 258 8.11 -25.72 -2.27
CA ILE A 258 8.80 -26.55 -3.26
C ILE A 258 9.53 -27.66 -2.50
N LYS A 259 9.34 -28.91 -2.92
CA LYS A 259 10.01 -30.06 -2.32
C LYS A 259 11.53 -29.89 -2.36
N GLY A 260 12.20 -30.04 -1.21
CA GLY A 260 13.64 -29.99 -1.08
C GLY A 260 14.27 -28.59 -1.21
N ILE A 261 13.47 -27.51 -1.18
CA ILE A 261 13.98 -26.13 -1.28
C ILE A 261 14.92 -25.77 -0.12
N ASP A 262 14.68 -26.36 1.04
CA ASP A 262 15.48 -26.27 2.26
C ASP A 262 16.82 -27.03 2.18
N THR A 263 16.96 -27.92 1.19
CA THR A 263 18.21 -28.68 0.93
C THR A 263 19.13 -27.99 -0.08
N PHE A 264 18.75 -26.80 -0.55
CA PHE A 264 19.57 -26.06 -1.51
C PHE A 264 20.94 -25.70 -0.91
N THR A 265 22.01 -26.09 -1.60
CA THR A 265 23.39 -25.92 -1.12
C THR A 265 24.04 -24.60 -1.51
N GLY A 266 23.43 -23.87 -2.45
CA GLY A 266 23.87 -22.55 -2.84
C GLY A 266 23.29 -21.43 -1.96
N LYS A 267 23.51 -20.19 -2.34
CA LYS A 267 22.93 -19.02 -1.65
C LYS A 267 21.46 -18.84 -2.03
N SER A 268 20.58 -18.63 -1.05
CA SER A 268 19.19 -18.27 -1.33
C SER A 268 18.73 -17.14 -0.43
N PHE A 269 17.93 -16.21 -0.98
CA PHE A 269 17.33 -15.13 -0.21
C PHE A 269 16.06 -14.59 -0.88
N HIS A 270 15.18 -14.00 -0.08
CA HIS A 270 14.02 -13.27 -0.57
C HIS A 270 14.39 -11.86 -1.01
N SER A 271 13.66 -11.29 -1.96
CA SER A 271 13.91 -9.92 -2.43
C SER A 271 13.87 -8.85 -1.34
N GLN A 272 13.19 -9.10 -0.21
CA GLN A 272 13.21 -8.23 0.97
C GLN A 272 14.54 -8.31 1.74
N ASP A 273 15.12 -9.51 1.83
CA ASP A 273 16.37 -9.76 2.54
C ASP A 273 17.54 -9.78 1.56
N TRP A 274 17.64 -8.76 0.73
CA TRP A 274 18.62 -8.69 -0.34
C TRP A 274 20.05 -8.69 0.19
N ASP A 275 20.83 -9.70 -0.21
CA ASP A 275 22.24 -9.78 0.12
C ASP A 275 23.06 -8.90 -0.84
N HIS A 276 23.50 -7.73 -0.36
CA HIS A 276 24.31 -6.79 -1.13
C HIS A 276 25.77 -7.22 -1.30
N ASP A 277 26.24 -8.15 -0.48
CA ASP A 277 27.62 -8.65 -0.53
C ASP A 277 27.75 -9.82 -1.50
N TYR A 278 26.62 -10.36 -2.01
CA TYR A 278 26.67 -11.45 -2.98
C TYR A 278 27.02 -10.96 -4.38
N ASP A 279 28.17 -11.41 -4.89
CA ASP A 279 28.63 -11.10 -6.25
C ASP A 279 27.99 -12.06 -7.27
N PHE A 280 27.16 -11.50 -8.16
CA PHE A 280 26.50 -12.24 -9.23
C PHE A 280 27.41 -12.55 -10.43
N LYS A 281 28.60 -11.93 -10.50
CA LYS A 281 29.49 -12.08 -11.64
C LYS A 281 29.91 -13.53 -11.87
N GLY A 282 29.60 -14.03 -13.06
CA GLY A 282 29.92 -15.40 -13.44
C GLY A 282 29.04 -16.47 -12.78
N LYS A 283 27.95 -16.09 -12.07
CA LYS A 283 27.03 -17.02 -11.39
C LYS A 283 25.83 -17.39 -12.24
N ARG A 284 25.33 -18.60 -12.02
CA ARG A 284 24.04 -19.07 -12.54
C ARG A 284 22.98 -18.78 -11.49
N VAL A 285 22.02 -17.93 -11.83
CA VAL A 285 21.04 -17.41 -10.89
C VAL A 285 19.65 -17.88 -11.27
N ALA A 286 18.94 -18.49 -10.36
CA ALA A 286 17.50 -18.75 -10.50
C ALA A 286 16.69 -17.65 -9.83
N VAL A 287 15.72 -17.13 -10.54
CA VAL A 287 14.72 -16.19 -9.99
C VAL A 287 13.35 -16.87 -10.00
N ILE A 288 12.73 -17.02 -8.84
CA ILE A 288 11.39 -17.60 -8.72
C ILE A 288 10.36 -16.49 -8.55
N GLY A 289 9.54 -16.27 -9.59
CA GLY A 289 8.49 -15.26 -9.58
C GLY A 289 8.73 -14.08 -10.51
N THR A 290 7.63 -13.44 -10.92
CA THR A 290 7.58 -12.36 -11.92
C THR A 290 6.74 -11.17 -11.44
N GLY A 291 6.67 -10.96 -10.12
CA GLY A 291 5.92 -9.87 -9.51
C GLY A 291 6.62 -8.51 -9.63
N ALA A 292 6.05 -7.51 -8.93
CA ALA A 292 6.52 -6.12 -8.99
C ALA A 292 8.00 -5.95 -8.60
N SER A 293 8.51 -6.73 -7.65
CA SER A 293 9.93 -6.73 -7.28
C SER A 293 10.79 -7.36 -8.37
N ALA A 294 10.39 -8.53 -8.86
CA ALA A 294 11.17 -9.27 -9.86
C ALA A 294 11.39 -8.47 -11.16
N ILE A 295 10.37 -7.76 -11.66
CA ILE A 295 10.53 -6.94 -12.87
C ILE A 295 11.51 -5.77 -12.70
N GLN A 296 11.88 -5.44 -11.45
CA GLN A 296 12.83 -4.37 -11.14
C GLN A 296 14.24 -4.91 -10.95
N PHE A 297 14.43 -6.02 -10.21
CA PHE A 297 15.78 -6.54 -9.96
C PHE A 297 16.30 -7.49 -11.05
N VAL A 298 15.44 -8.21 -11.78
CA VAL A 298 15.86 -9.09 -12.88
C VAL A 298 16.75 -8.36 -13.92
N PRO A 299 16.37 -7.15 -14.39
CA PRO A 299 17.24 -6.39 -15.30
C PRO A 299 18.60 -6.03 -14.71
N GLU A 300 18.70 -5.87 -13.40
CA GLU A 300 19.95 -5.52 -12.73
C GLU A 300 20.84 -6.77 -12.56
N VAL A 301 20.27 -7.89 -12.10
CA VAL A 301 20.98 -9.16 -11.94
C VAL A 301 21.48 -9.72 -13.28
N ALA A 302 20.65 -9.62 -14.33
CA ALA A 302 21.00 -10.13 -15.66
C ALA A 302 22.24 -9.47 -16.29
N LYS A 303 22.65 -8.27 -15.81
CA LYS A 303 23.85 -7.59 -16.29
C LYS A 303 25.14 -8.32 -15.91
N ASP A 304 25.17 -8.92 -14.72
CA ASP A 304 26.35 -9.47 -14.09
C ASP A 304 26.35 -11.01 -14.07
N ALA A 305 25.17 -11.63 -14.05
CA ALA A 305 25.02 -13.09 -14.02
C ALA A 305 25.55 -13.73 -15.31
N ALA A 306 26.28 -14.84 -15.17
CA ALA A 306 26.65 -15.66 -16.34
C ALA A 306 25.39 -16.22 -17.03
N HIS A 307 24.41 -16.65 -16.24
CA HIS A 307 23.13 -17.12 -16.72
C HIS A 307 22.04 -16.85 -15.69
N LEU A 308 20.82 -16.48 -16.15
CA LEU A 308 19.67 -16.23 -15.30
C LEU A 308 18.47 -17.07 -15.78
N ASP A 309 18.03 -17.97 -14.92
CA ASP A 309 16.82 -18.78 -15.08
C ASP A 309 15.64 -18.11 -14.39
N LEU A 310 14.68 -17.59 -15.16
CA LEU A 310 13.47 -16.98 -14.62
C LEU A 310 12.31 -17.97 -14.61
N TYR A 311 11.94 -18.48 -13.44
CA TYR A 311 10.80 -19.38 -13.26
C TYR A 311 9.50 -18.59 -13.18
N GLN A 312 8.72 -18.66 -14.26
CA GLN A 312 7.49 -17.91 -14.46
C GLN A 312 6.26 -18.83 -14.44
N ARG A 313 5.45 -18.76 -13.40
CA ARG A 313 4.14 -19.44 -13.37
C ARG A 313 3.10 -18.73 -14.22
N THR A 314 3.05 -17.41 -14.18
CA THR A 314 2.09 -16.57 -14.90
C THR A 314 2.76 -15.25 -15.27
N PRO A 315 2.80 -14.87 -16.56
CA PRO A 315 3.37 -13.59 -16.96
C PRO A 315 2.51 -12.42 -16.48
N PRO A 316 3.10 -11.29 -16.03
CA PRO A 316 2.35 -10.09 -15.68
C PRO A 316 2.05 -9.22 -16.90
N TRP A 317 0.94 -8.46 -16.86
CA TRP A 317 0.74 -7.35 -17.77
C TRP A 317 1.68 -6.21 -17.43
N ILE A 318 2.54 -5.81 -18.36
CA ILE A 318 3.49 -4.70 -18.19
C ILE A 318 3.25 -3.66 -19.29
N VAL A 319 3.12 -2.41 -18.88
CA VAL A 319 3.03 -1.25 -19.79
C VAL A 319 4.30 -0.38 -19.67
N PRO A 320 4.59 0.48 -20.65
CA PRO A 320 5.71 1.40 -20.56
C PRO A 320 5.65 2.27 -19.29
N LYS A 321 6.79 2.41 -18.62
CA LYS A 321 6.94 3.30 -17.45
C LYS A 321 7.24 4.72 -17.96
N PRO A 322 6.37 5.71 -17.74
CA PRO A 322 6.61 7.09 -18.17
C PRO A 322 7.55 7.81 -17.19
N ASP A 323 8.70 7.19 -16.92
CA ASP A 323 9.70 7.72 -16.01
C ASP A 323 10.65 8.69 -16.73
N ARG A 324 11.01 9.76 -16.05
CA ARG A 324 12.02 10.73 -16.45
C ARG A 324 12.60 11.44 -15.23
N GLU A 325 13.72 12.07 -15.42
CA GLU A 325 14.23 13.02 -14.42
C GLU A 325 13.34 14.24 -14.31
N ILE A 326 13.18 14.73 -13.09
CA ILE A 326 12.59 16.05 -12.82
C ILE A 326 13.70 17.07 -12.96
N ARG A 327 13.59 17.95 -13.97
CA ARG A 327 14.63 18.89 -14.34
C ARG A 327 14.89 19.92 -13.22
N SER A 328 16.11 20.43 -13.15
CA SER A 328 16.50 21.42 -12.12
C SER A 328 15.60 22.64 -12.13
N LEU A 329 15.14 23.09 -13.30
CA LEU A 329 14.19 24.19 -13.44
C LEU A 329 12.82 23.87 -12.83
N GLU A 330 12.30 22.65 -13.04
CA GLU A 330 11.03 22.19 -12.43
C GLU A 330 11.15 22.19 -10.90
N ARG A 331 12.23 21.62 -10.36
CA ARG A 331 12.50 21.60 -8.92
C ARG A 331 12.64 23.01 -8.34
N MET A 332 13.29 23.91 -9.06
CA MET A 332 13.38 25.33 -8.66
C MET A 332 12.00 25.98 -8.64
N MET A 333 11.15 25.71 -9.65
CA MET A 333 9.76 26.22 -9.68
C MET A 333 8.95 25.64 -8.51
N PHE A 334 9.06 24.38 -8.22
CA PHE A 334 8.36 23.73 -7.10
C PHE A 334 8.76 24.31 -5.74
N ARG A 335 10.06 24.63 -5.55
CA ARG A 335 10.55 25.29 -4.34
C ARG A 335 10.07 26.74 -4.23
N LYS A 336 10.17 27.49 -5.32
CA LYS A 336 9.84 28.93 -5.33
C LYS A 336 8.34 29.18 -5.32
N PHE A 337 7.56 28.30 -5.95
CA PHE A 337 6.12 28.37 -6.11
C PHE A 337 5.45 27.04 -5.75
N PRO A 338 5.23 26.73 -4.45
CA PRO A 338 4.66 25.46 -4.00
C PRO A 338 3.31 25.10 -4.64
N GLN A 339 2.54 26.11 -5.09
CA GLN A 339 1.28 25.90 -5.80
C GLN A 339 1.47 25.12 -7.10
N THR A 340 2.63 25.26 -7.77
CA THR A 340 2.94 24.50 -8.99
C THR A 340 3.13 23.01 -8.71
N LEU A 341 3.78 22.65 -7.58
CA LEU A 341 3.89 21.28 -7.14
C LEU A 341 2.52 20.71 -6.78
N ASN A 342 1.69 21.48 -6.08
CA ASN A 342 0.33 21.05 -5.74
C ASN A 342 -0.51 20.84 -7.02
N ALA A 343 -0.48 21.74 -7.98
CA ALA A 343 -1.17 21.58 -9.27
C ALA A 343 -0.67 20.34 -10.02
N PHE A 344 0.66 20.10 -10.01
CA PHE A 344 1.26 18.92 -10.60
C PHE A 344 0.79 17.63 -9.91
N ARG A 345 0.78 17.60 -8.57
CA ARG A 345 0.24 16.49 -7.78
C ARG A 345 -1.23 16.23 -8.14
N GLN A 346 -2.05 17.27 -8.22
CA GLN A 346 -3.48 17.14 -8.56
C GLN A 346 -3.68 16.59 -9.98
N SER A 347 -2.87 17.02 -10.95
CA SER A 347 -2.96 16.50 -12.32
C SER A 347 -2.66 14.98 -12.37
N ILE A 348 -1.66 14.52 -11.62
CA ILE A 348 -1.34 13.10 -11.48
C ILE A 348 -2.51 12.35 -10.80
N TYR A 349 -3.03 12.90 -9.72
CA TYR A 349 -4.15 12.31 -8.98
C TYR A 349 -5.35 12.06 -9.89
N TRP A 350 -5.85 13.06 -10.59
CA TRP A 350 -7.01 12.93 -11.47
C TRP A 350 -6.76 12.02 -12.67
N MET A 351 -5.55 12.01 -13.21
CA MET A 351 -5.16 11.08 -14.26
C MET A 351 -5.24 9.61 -13.77
N LEU A 352 -4.82 9.34 -12.54
CA LEU A 352 -4.90 7.99 -11.97
C LEU A 352 -6.32 7.62 -11.56
N GLU A 353 -7.09 8.55 -10.99
CA GLU A 353 -8.49 8.34 -10.64
C GLU A 353 -9.36 7.98 -11.85
N ALA A 354 -9.11 8.56 -13.02
CA ALA A 354 -9.83 8.23 -14.24
C ALA A 354 -9.74 6.72 -14.62
N ARG A 355 -8.71 6.01 -14.15
CA ARG A 355 -8.56 4.56 -14.39
C ARG A 355 -9.65 3.71 -13.70
N VAL A 356 -10.25 4.21 -12.63
CA VAL A 356 -11.37 3.53 -11.92
C VAL A 356 -12.50 3.20 -12.88
N LEU A 357 -12.79 4.08 -13.84
CA LEU A 357 -13.82 3.87 -14.84
C LEU A 357 -13.63 2.56 -15.64
N GLY A 358 -12.39 2.14 -15.84
CA GLY A 358 -12.08 0.86 -16.49
C GLY A 358 -12.12 -0.34 -15.54
N PHE A 359 -11.67 -0.18 -14.30
CA PHE A 359 -11.58 -1.30 -13.35
C PHE A 359 -12.94 -1.71 -12.76
N VAL A 360 -13.80 -0.73 -12.46
CA VAL A 360 -15.07 -0.95 -11.76
C VAL A 360 -16.28 -0.65 -12.67
N GLY A 361 -16.15 0.30 -13.62
CA GLY A 361 -17.29 0.72 -14.45
C GLY A 361 -17.43 -0.08 -15.76
N ASN A 362 -16.54 0.16 -16.72
CA ASN A 362 -16.61 -0.47 -18.03
C ASN A 362 -15.27 -1.14 -18.43
N PRO A 363 -15.15 -2.45 -18.27
CA PRO A 363 -13.91 -3.18 -18.60
C PRO A 363 -13.45 -3.03 -20.07
N ARG A 364 -14.33 -2.59 -20.99
CA ARG A 364 -13.94 -2.35 -22.40
C ARG A 364 -12.90 -1.24 -22.53
N ILE A 365 -12.86 -0.28 -21.58
CA ILE A 365 -11.83 0.78 -21.52
C ILE A 365 -10.45 0.17 -21.32
N LEU A 366 -10.35 -0.92 -20.57
CA LEU A 366 -9.08 -1.61 -20.28
C LEU A 366 -8.45 -2.25 -21.53
N LYS A 367 -9.21 -2.50 -22.60
CA LYS A 367 -8.67 -2.99 -23.88
C LYS A 367 -7.62 -2.03 -24.48
N ILE A 368 -7.74 -0.73 -24.22
CA ILE A 368 -6.75 0.26 -24.66
C ILE A 368 -5.40 -0.01 -23.95
N GLY A 369 -5.43 -0.25 -22.64
CA GLY A 369 -4.24 -0.61 -21.86
C GLY A 369 -3.66 -1.97 -22.30
N GLU A 370 -4.51 -2.96 -22.57
CA GLU A 370 -4.09 -4.26 -23.09
C GLU A 370 -3.38 -4.13 -24.45
N LEU A 371 -3.95 -3.35 -25.38
CA LEU A 371 -3.32 -3.09 -26.69
C LEU A 371 -1.96 -2.39 -26.52
N GLN A 372 -1.85 -1.45 -25.57
CA GLN A 372 -0.58 -0.81 -25.24
C GLN A 372 0.45 -1.82 -24.71
N ALA A 373 0.05 -2.70 -23.78
CA ALA A 373 0.92 -3.73 -23.23
C ALA A 373 1.37 -4.74 -24.32
N ARG A 374 0.45 -5.23 -25.15
CA ARG A 374 0.77 -6.12 -26.29
C ARG A 374 1.71 -5.46 -27.30
N ARG A 375 1.53 -4.17 -27.58
CA ARG A 375 2.46 -3.39 -28.43
C ARG A 375 3.82 -3.27 -27.76
N HIS A 376 3.87 -3.04 -26.45
CA HIS A 376 5.11 -2.95 -25.68
C HIS A 376 5.92 -4.25 -25.78
N ILE A 377 5.29 -5.41 -25.56
CA ILE A 377 5.90 -6.73 -25.74
C ILE A 377 6.47 -6.88 -27.16
N ARG A 378 5.65 -6.61 -28.20
CA ARG A 378 6.06 -6.77 -29.61
C ARG A 378 7.23 -5.87 -30.01
N ASN A 379 7.29 -4.68 -29.45
CA ASN A 379 8.38 -3.73 -29.76
C ASN A 379 9.71 -4.13 -29.12
N GLN A 380 9.67 -4.76 -27.95
CA GLN A 380 10.88 -5.05 -27.18
C GLN A 380 11.40 -6.49 -27.36
N ILE A 381 10.52 -7.45 -27.68
CA ILE A 381 10.91 -8.84 -27.87
C ILE A 381 10.71 -9.23 -29.34
N LYS A 382 11.81 -9.61 -30.03
CA LYS A 382 11.81 -10.07 -31.44
C LYS A 382 11.40 -11.53 -31.57
N ASP A 383 11.87 -12.35 -30.64
CA ASP A 383 11.61 -13.78 -30.62
C ASP A 383 10.14 -14.11 -30.39
N LYS A 384 9.59 -14.99 -31.22
CA LYS A 384 8.15 -15.33 -31.21
C LYS A 384 7.79 -16.24 -30.04
N GLU A 385 8.69 -17.15 -29.67
CA GLU A 385 8.46 -18.09 -28.58
C GLU A 385 8.51 -17.36 -27.24
N LEU A 386 9.55 -16.55 -27.01
CA LEU A 386 9.64 -15.71 -25.81
C LEU A 386 8.42 -14.79 -25.69
N ARG A 387 7.98 -14.17 -26.81
CA ARG A 387 6.73 -13.37 -26.79
C ARG A 387 5.52 -14.16 -26.33
N ARG A 388 5.38 -15.42 -26.77
CA ARG A 388 4.30 -16.31 -26.34
C ARG A 388 4.38 -16.58 -24.83
N LYS A 389 5.58 -16.88 -24.31
CA LYS A 389 5.83 -17.14 -22.89
C LYS A 389 5.47 -15.94 -22.00
N VAL A 390 5.77 -14.70 -22.43
CA VAL A 390 5.57 -13.49 -21.61
C VAL A 390 4.26 -12.74 -21.88
N THR A 391 3.41 -13.23 -22.77
CA THR A 391 2.10 -12.62 -23.04
C THR A 391 1.06 -13.25 -22.11
N PRO A 392 0.41 -12.46 -21.23
CA PRO A 392 -0.64 -12.96 -20.35
C PRO A 392 -1.87 -13.45 -21.13
N ASP A 393 -2.54 -14.47 -20.59
CA ASP A 393 -3.78 -15.08 -21.09
C ASP A 393 -5.04 -14.64 -20.32
N PHE A 394 -4.87 -13.85 -19.26
CA PHE A 394 -5.96 -13.33 -18.43
C PHE A 394 -6.27 -11.85 -18.73
N HIS A 395 -7.46 -11.40 -18.32
CA HIS A 395 -7.93 -10.04 -18.57
C HIS A 395 -7.00 -8.97 -17.99
N PHE A 396 -6.70 -7.96 -18.81
CA PHE A 396 -5.89 -6.81 -18.37
C PHE A 396 -6.55 -6.11 -17.18
N GLY A 397 -5.78 -5.91 -16.11
CA GLY A 397 -6.25 -5.29 -14.87
C GLY A 397 -6.80 -6.26 -13.83
N CYS A 398 -7.07 -7.53 -14.16
CA CYS A 398 -7.49 -8.54 -13.19
C CYS A 398 -6.44 -8.82 -12.11
N LYS A 399 -5.15 -8.75 -12.47
CA LYS A 399 -4.01 -8.64 -11.55
C LYS A 399 -3.40 -7.25 -11.69
N ARG A 400 -2.56 -6.85 -10.72
CA ARG A 400 -1.85 -5.56 -10.79
C ARG A 400 -1.12 -5.41 -12.11
N VAL A 401 -1.43 -4.35 -12.85
CA VAL A 401 -0.69 -3.98 -14.06
C VAL A 401 0.62 -3.32 -13.64
N LEU A 402 1.74 -3.85 -14.12
CA LEU A 402 3.07 -3.39 -13.79
C LEU A 402 3.59 -2.39 -14.83
N ILE A 403 4.63 -1.65 -14.48
CA ILE A 403 5.25 -0.66 -15.36
C ILE A 403 6.76 -0.88 -15.42
N SER A 404 7.33 -1.09 -16.61
CA SER A 404 8.77 -1.23 -16.80
C SER A 404 9.17 -0.94 -18.25
N ASN A 405 10.37 -0.38 -18.43
CA ASN A 405 10.97 -0.15 -19.75
C ASN A 405 12.14 -1.10 -20.04
N ASN A 406 12.72 -1.71 -19.01
CA ASN A 406 13.95 -2.50 -19.09
C ASN A 406 13.76 -4.01 -18.84
N TYR A 407 12.59 -4.44 -18.35
CA TYR A 407 12.34 -5.85 -18.07
C TYR A 407 12.33 -6.72 -19.32
N TYR A 408 11.55 -6.39 -20.33
CA TYR A 408 11.51 -7.19 -21.56
C TYR A 408 12.83 -7.19 -22.33
N PRO A 409 13.60 -6.08 -22.44
CA PRO A 409 14.96 -6.11 -22.97
C PRO A 409 15.90 -7.02 -22.20
N ALA A 410 15.76 -7.11 -20.86
CA ALA A 410 16.55 -8.04 -20.06
C ALA A 410 16.21 -9.50 -20.37
N LEU A 411 14.92 -9.83 -20.50
CA LEU A 411 14.49 -11.19 -20.87
C LEU A 411 14.91 -11.62 -22.28
N ALA A 412 15.22 -10.67 -23.15
CA ALA A 412 15.68 -10.93 -24.52
C ALA A 412 17.21 -11.07 -24.63
N GLN A 413 17.96 -11.03 -23.53
CA GLN A 413 19.41 -11.26 -23.52
C GLN A 413 19.71 -12.75 -23.67
N ASN A 414 20.87 -13.06 -24.26
CA ASN A 414 21.30 -14.45 -24.52
C ASN A 414 21.57 -15.27 -23.25
N ASN A 415 21.82 -14.59 -22.12
CA ASN A 415 22.08 -15.21 -20.84
C ASN A 415 20.83 -15.31 -19.95
N VAL A 416 19.62 -15.12 -20.49
CA VAL A 416 18.37 -15.19 -19.71
C VAL A 416 17.40 -16.18 -20.36
N ASP A 417 16.99 -17.18 -19.58
CA ASP A 417 15.96 -18.13 -19.96
C ASP A 417 14.66 -17.89 -19.18
N VAL A 418 13.52 -17.85 -19.87
CA VAL A 418 12.19 -17.82 -19.26
C VAL A 418 11.61 -19.23 -19.26
N LEU A 419 11.43 -19.80 -18.05
CA LEU A 419 10.98 -21.17 -17.82
C LEU A 419 9.53 -21.17 -17.32
N THR A 420 8.66 -21.93 -17.99
CA THR A 420 7.21 -21.95 -17.75
C THR A 420 6.70 -23.30 -17.20
N ASP A 421 7.57 -24.32 -17.16
CA ASP A 421 7.18 -25.69 -16.83
C ASP A 421 6.99 -25.94 -15.33
N GLY A 422 7.26 -24.91 -14.50
CA GLY A 422 7.19 -24.99 -13.05
C GLY A 422 8.36 -25.76 -12.45
N ILE A 423 8.46 -25.70 -11.11
CA ILE A 423 9.50 -26.42 -10.35
C ILE A 423 8.87 -27.60 -9.64
N ARG A 424 9.40 -28.80 -9.86
CA ARG A 424 8.99 -30.01 -9.16
C ARG A 424 9.70 -30.15 -7.82
N GLU A 425 11.02 -29.98 -7.80
CA GLU A 425 11.84 -30.10 -6.59
C GLU A 425 13.21 -29.42 -6.74
N VAL A 426 13.89 -29.26 -5.62
CA VAL A 426 15.30 -28.84 -5.52
C VAL A 426 16.10 -29.99 -4.91
N ARG A 427 17.28 -30.26 -5.46
CA ARG A 427 18.23 -31.28 -4.96
C ARG A 427 19.65 -30.71 -4.96
N GLY A 428 20.21 -30.45 -3.80
CA GLY A 428 21.53 -29.81 -3.70
C GLY A 428 21.56 -28.47 -4.43
N ASN A 429 22.35 -28.33 -5.49
CA ASN A 429 22.40 -27.13 -6.33
C ASN A 429 21.58 -27.23 -7.63
N MET A 430 20.74 -28.28 -7.78
CA MET A 430 19.93 -28.52 -8.97
C MET A 430 18.48 -28.15 -8.76
N ILE A 431 17.89 -27.40 -9.68
CA ILE A 431 16.44 -27.20 -9.79
C ILE A 431 15.91 -28.15 -10.87
N VAL A 432 14.91 -28.95 -10.51
CA VAL A 432 14.28 -29.91 -11.42
C VAL A 432 12.88 -29.43 -11.75
N ASP A 433 12.58 -29.25 -13.04
CA ASP A 433 11.26 -28.87 -13.50
C ASP A 433 10.25 -30.06 -13.53
N ASN A 434 8.97 -29.78 -13.86
CA ASN A 434 7.94 -30.80 -13.94
C ASN A 434 8.15 -31.80 -15.09
N ASN A 435 8.95 -31.48 -16.09
CA ASN A 435 9.33 -32.34 -17.22
C ASN A 435 10.58 -33.18 -16.93
N GLY A 436 11.25 -32.95 -15.80
CA GLY A 436 12.44 -33.66 -15.38
C GLY A 436 13.75 -33.04 -15.88
N HIS A 437 13.74 -31.85 -16.48
CA HIS A 437 14.96 -31.15 -16.84
C HIS A 437 15.62 -30.62 -15.57
N GLU A 438 16.92 -30.81 -15.48
CA GLU A 438 17.74 -30.39 -14.35
C GLU A 438 18.57 -29.15 -14.74
N ARG A 439 18.58 -28.14 -13.87
CA ARG A 439 19.37 -26.92 -14.04
C ARG A 439 20.19 -26.65 -12.78
N GLU A 440 21.48 -26.59 -12.98
CA GLU A 440 22.41 -26.26 -11.90
C GLU A 440 22.47 -24.75 -11.69
N VAL A 441 22.30 -24.31 -10.43
CA VAL A 441 22.31 -22.90 -10.06
C VAL A 441 23.16 -22.64 -8.81
N ASP A 442 23.79 -21.47 -8.76
CA ASP A 442 24.63 -21.03 -7.65
C ASP A 442 23.83 -20.20 -6.63
N CYS A 443 22.72 -19.59 -7.09
CA CYS A 443 21.88 -18.72 -6.25
C CYS A 443 20.40 -18.82 -6.63
N ILE A 444 19.53 -18.80 -5.62
CA ILE A 444 18.08 -18.68 -5.79
C ILE A 444 17.59 -17.37 -5.17
N ILE A 445 16.93 -16.53 -5.99
CA ILE A 445 16.29 -15.28 -5.51
C ILE A 445 14.77 -15.47 -5.53
N TYR A 446 14.13 -15.32 -4.36
CA TYR A 446 12.68 -15.42 -4.24
C TYR A 446 12.03 -14.06 -4.53
N GLY A 447 11.48 -13.90 -5.74
CA GLY A 447 10.59 -12.81 -6.14
C GLY A 447 9.11 -13.18 -5.92
N THR A 448 8.81 -13.90 -4.86
CA THR A 448 7.53 -14.59 -4.63
C THR A 448 6.50 -13.76 -3.88
N GLY A 449 6.87 -12.52 -3.50
CA GLY A 449 5.98 -11.55 -2.87
C GLY A 449 5.78 -11.77 -1.37
N PHE A 450 4.63 -11.36 -0.85
CA PHE A 450 4.36 -11.21 0.58
C PHE A 450 3.04 -11.86 0.97
N LYS A 451 2.87 -12.18 2.27
CA LYS A 451 1.60 -12.63 2.88
C LYS A 451 0.64 -11.43 3.05
N ALA A 452 0.27 -10.82 1.94
CA ALA A 452 -0.46 -9.53 1.94
C ALA A 452 -1.93 -9.64 2.41
N GLN A 453 -2.52 -10.84 2.40
CA GLN A 453 -3.90 -11.05 2.85
C GLN A 453 -3.99 -11.21 4.38
N ASP A 454 -2.92 -11.71 5.02
CA ASP A 454 -2.83 -11.94 6.45
C ASP A 454 -1.67 -11.13 7.04
N PRO A 455 -1.80 -9.78 7.08
CA PRO A 455 -0.70 -8.93 7.55
C PRO A 455 -0.48 -9.02 9.07
N ILE A 456 -1.47 -9.53 9.81
CA ILE A 456 -1.42 -9.72 11.27
C ILE A 456 -1.32 -11.22 11.55
N PRO A 457 -0.24 -11.69 12.22
CA PRO A 457 -0.08 -13.11 12.55
C PRO A 457 -1.18 -13.63 13.50
N ALA A 458 -1.47 -14.93 13.39
CA ALA A 458 -2.39 -15.61 14.31
C ALA A 458 -1.90 -15.50 15.76
N GLY A 459 -2.84 -15.24 16.68
CA GLY A 459 -2.54 -15.10 18.10
C GLY A 459 -1.91 -13.76 18.50
N MET A 460 -1.75 -12.82 17.56
CA MET A 460 -1.16 -11.51 17.86
C MET A 460 -2.17 -10.55 18.49
N VAL A 461 -3.39 -10.48 17.98
CA VAL A 461 -4.38 -9.50 18.45
C VAL A 461 -5.61 -10.21 19.00
N HIS A 462 -5.91 -9.94 20.28
CA HIS A 462 -7.07 -10.52 20.96
C HIS A 462 -8.00 -9.41 21.46
N GLY A 463 -9.24 -9.42 20.97
CA GLY A 463 -10.30 -8.49 21.35
C GLY A 463 -11.08 -8.91 22.58
N ARG A 464 -12.35 -8.54 22.65
CA ARG A 464 -13.29 -8.92 23.73
C ARG A 464 -13.37 -10.44 23.89
N GLY A 465 -13.52 -10.91 25.12
CA GLY A 465 -13.57 -12.35 25.41
C GLY A 465 -12.32 -13.12 25.02
N GLY A 466 -11.23 -12.44 24.67
CA GLY A 466 -9.99 -13.07 24.20
C GLY A 466 -10.07 -13.58 22.75
N GLN A 467 -11.07 -13.15 21.96
CA GLN A 467 -11.23 -13.52 20.56
C GLN A 467 -10.01 -13.15 19.73
N ASP A 468 -9.41 -14.14 19.05
CA ASP A 468 -8.31 -13.88 18.11
C ASP A 468 -8.83 -13.20 16.83
N LEU A 469 -8.07 -12.24 16.30
CA LEU A 469 -8.45 -11.48 15.11
C LEU A 469 -8.58 -12.37 13.86
N LEU A 470 -7.68 -13.34 13.67
CA LEU A 470 -7.79 -14.24 12.52
C LEU A 470 -8.97 -15.20 12.66
N ASP A 471 -9.36 -15.56 13.89
CA ASP A 471 -10.59 -16.33 14.12
C ASP A 471 -11.83 -15.51 13.74
N ALA A 472 -11.86 -14.21 14.04
CA ALA A 472 -12.90 -13.30 13.59
C ALA A 472 -12.94 -13.16 12.05
N TRP A 473 -11.82 -13.38 11.39
CA TRP A 473 -11.66 -13.28 9.93
C TRP A 473 -11.70 -14.60 9.16
N LYS A 474 -12.11 -15.71 9.77
CA LYS A 474 -12.19 -17.04 9.08
C LYS A 474 -12.96 -17.03 7.76
N GLY A 475 -13.95 -16.14 7.60
CA GLY A 475 -14.69 -15.94 6.35
C GLY A 475 -13.99 -15.03 5.32
N GLY A 476 -12.83 -14.48 5.68
CA GLY A 476 -12.09 -13.46 4.96
C GLY A 476 -12.04 -12.15 5.75
N ALA A 477 -10.92 -11.44 5.66
CA ALA A 477 -10.71 -10.22 6.42
C ALA A 477 -11.76 -9.13 6.09
N GLU A 478 -12.40 -8.60 7.13
CA GLU A 478 -13.41 -7.54 7.07
C GLU A 478 -13.15 -6.46 8.11
N ALA A 479 -13.45 -5.21 7.77
CA ALA A 479 -13.41 -4.10 8.71
C ALA A 479 -14.35 -2.98 8.26
N TYR A 480 -14.88 -2.24 9.20
CA TYR A 480 -15.65 -1.04 8.91
C TYR A 480 -14.73 0.06 8.40
N LYS A 481 -14.96 0.52 7.18
CA LYS A 481 -14.10 1.50 6.45
C LYS A 481 -12.62 1.11 6.42
N GLY A 482 -12.34 -0.20 6.47
CA GLY A 482 -10.98 -0.72 6.54
C GLY A 482 -10.20 -0.27 7.78
N SER A 483 -10.88 0.21 8.83
CA SER A 483 -10.22 0.83 9.99
C SER A 483 -10.64 0.26 11.33
N ALA A 484 -11.89 -0.14 11.53
CA ALA A 484 -12.39 -0.65 12.83
C ALA A 484 -13.01 -2.03 12.67
N ILE A 485 -12.95 -2.85 13.70
CA ILE A 485 -13.39 -4.24 13.69
C ILE A 485 -14.30 -4.48 14.90
N ALA A 486 -15.46 -5.09 14.67
CA ALA A 486 -16.37 -5.48 15.74
C ALA A 486 -15.73 -6.52 16.66
N GLY A 487 -15.88 -6.37 17.97
CA GLY A 487 -15.19 -7.18 18.97
C GLY A 487 -13.78 -6.70 19.35
N PHE A 488 -13.28 -5.61 18.72
CA PHE A 488 -11.94 -5.06 18.98
C PHE A 488 -12.01 -3.58 19.31
N PRO A 489 -12.46 -3.22 20.53
CA PRO A 489 -12.61 -1.82 20.93
C PRO A 489 -11.27 -1.07 20.86
N ASN A 490 -11.29 0.20 20.45
CA ASN A 490 -10.09 1.05 20.38
C ASN A 490 -8.92 0.49 19.53
N PHE A 491 -9.16 -0.53 18.71
CA PHE A 491 -8.20 -1.06 17.77
C PHE A 491 -8.51 -0.51 16.37
N PHE A 492 -7.58 0.26 15.82
CA PHE A 492 -7.73 0.83 14.49
C PHE A 492 -6.65 0.30 13.54
N MET A 493 -7.04 0.06 12.30
CA MET A 493 -6.12 -0.31 11.22
C MET A 493 -5.95 0.83 10.22
N LEU A 494 -4.73 1.04 9.79
CA LEU A 494 -4.40 1.81 8.61
C LEU A 494 -3.98 0.83 7.52
N MET A 495 -4.55 0.94 6.33
CA MET A 495 -4.46 -0.04 5.24
C MET A 495 -5.11 -1.40 5.56
N GLY A 496 -6.20 -1.41 6.31
CA GLY A 496 -6.94 -2.63 6.58
C GLY A 496 -7.74 -3.15 5.36
N PRO A 497 -8.61 -4.15 5.56
CA PRO A 497 -9.36 -4.80 4.49
C PRO A 497 -10.08 -3.82 3.56
N ASN A 498 -10.09 -4.14 2.25
CA ASN A 498 -10.74 -3.37 1.19
C ASN A 498 -10.32 -1.89 1.09
N THR A 499 -9.05 -1.57 1.41
CA THR A 499 -8.47 -0.24 1.21
C THR A 499 -7.37 -0.21 0.14
N GLY A 500 -6.94 -1.37 -0.35
CA GLY A 500 -5.93 -1.50 -1.39
C GLY A 500 -6.38 -0.89 -2.73
N LEU A 501 -5.43 -0.39 -3.51
CA LEU A 501 -5.71 0.28 -4.79
C LEU A 501 -5.00 -0.40 -5.96
N GLY A 502 -5.73 -0.62 -7.04
CA GLY A 502 -5.17 -1.05 -8.32
C GLY A 502 -4.70 0.11 -9.22
N HIS A 503 -4.98 1.38 -8.86
CA HIS A 503 -4.91 2.49 -9.81
C HIS A 503 -4.27 3.79 -9.29
N SER A 504 -4.20 4.00 -7.97
CA SER A 504 -3.77 5.27 -7.37
C SER A 504 -2.81 5.07 -6.19
N SER A 505 -2.49 6.13 -5.45
CA SER A 505 -1.55 6.11 -4.33
C SER A 505 -2.20 5.63 -3.04
N MET A 506 -1.57 4.64 -2.39
CA MET A 506 -1.98 4.18 -1.06
C MET A 506 -1.84 5.27 0.01
N VAL A 507 -0.93 6.23 -0.16
CA VAL A 507 -0.77 7.36 0.78
C VAL A 507 -2.06 8.17 0.91
N TYR A 508 -2.84 8.29 -0.17
CA TYR A 508 -4.14 8.97 -0.13
C TYR A 508 -5.15 8.23 0.76
N MET A 509 -5.17 6.89 0.70
CA MET A 509 -6.04 6.07 1.55
C MET A 509 -5.60 6.13 3.01
N ILE A 510 -4.28 6.04 3.24
CA ILE A 510 -3.68 6.15 4.58
C ILE A 510 -4.06 7.49 5.23
N GLU A 511 -3.88 8.62 4.53
CA GLU A 511 -4.27 9.94 5.05
C GLU A 511 -5.76 10.03 5.37
N SER A 512 -6.60 9.37 4.58
CA SER A 512 -8.05 9.36 4.77
C SER A 512 -8.43 8.58 6.05
N GLN A 513 -7.76 7.45 6.31
CA GLN A 513 -7.95 6.66 7.52
C GLN A 513 -7.34 7.35 8.76
N ILE A 514 -6.18 7.99 8.63
CA ILE A 514 -5.58 8.81 9.71
C ILE A 514 -6.56 9.90 10.14
N GLN A 515 -7.20 10.60 9.20
CA GLN A 515 -8.20 11.62 9.51
C GLN A 515 -9.40 11.02 10.28
N TYR A 516 -9.82 9.82 9.91
CA TYR A 516 -10.93 9.11 10.58
C TYR A 516 -10.58 8.74 12.02
N VAL A 517 -9.41 8.14 12.24
CA VAL A 517 -8.92 7.75 13.58
C VAL A 517 -8.70 8.99 14.45
N LEU A 518 -8.11 10.05 13.89
CA LEU A 518 -7.90 11.30 14.63
C LEU A 518 -9.22 11.96 15.07
N ASP A 519 -10.25 11.92 14.21
CA ASP A 519 -11.58 12.45 14.58
C ASP A 519 -12.25 11.57 15.64
N ALA A 520 -12.03 10.25 15.62
CA ALA A 520 -12.47 9.34 16.67
C ALA A 520 -11.84 9.71 18.03
N LEU A 521 -10.51 9.86 18.08
CA LEU A 521 -9.78 10.23 19.31
C LEU A 521 -10.26 11.58 19.88
N LYS A 522 -10.44 12.59 19.02
CA LYS A 522 -10.97 13.90 19.44
C LYS A 522 -12.39 13.81 20.02
N LYS A 523 -13.23 12.92 19.47
CA LYS A 523 -14.57 12.70 19.99
C LYS A 523 -14.56 11.92 21.29
N MET A 524 -13.67 10.92 21.42
CA MET A 524 -13.48 10.20 22.67
C MET A 524 -13.12 11.19 23.79
N ASP A 525 -12.11 12.03 23.57
CA ASP A 525 -11.71 13.05 24.55
C ASP A 525 -12.86 14.03 24.86
N LYS A 526 -13.55 14.52 23.83
CA LYS A 526 -14.63 15.50 23.98
C LYS A 526 -15.81 14.97 24.80
N HIS A 527 -16.13 13.69 24.63
CA HIS A 527 -17.33 13.08 25.24
C HIS A 527 -17.01 12.21 26.45
N GLY A 528 -15.71 12.09 26.83
CA GLY A 528 -15.29 11.23 27.95
C GLY A 528 -15.48 9.74 27.66
N TRP A 529 -15.40 9.32 26.38
CA TRP A 529 -15.50 7.90 26.05
C TRP A 529 -14.15 7.22 26.29
N LYS A 530 -14.18 6.17 27.08
CA LYS A 530 -12.99 5.33 27.34
C LYS A 530 -12.80 4.32 26.19
N SER A 531 -13.89 3.78 25.65
CA SER A 531 -13.80 2.89 24.51
C SER A 531 -14.85 3.21 23.43
N VAL A 532 -14.46 2.90 22.18
CA VAL A 532 -15.32 2.93 21.00
C VAL A 532 -15.15 1.62 20.23
N GLU A 533 -16.25 0.97 19.91
CA GLU A 533 -16.29 -0.29 19.17
C GLU A 533 -17.33 -0.22 18.07
N VAL A 534 -16.98 -0.57 16.84
CA VAL A 534 -17.93 -0.60 15.74
C VAL A 534 -18.97 -1.70 15.96
N LYS A 535 -20.24 -1.38 15.69
CA LYS A 535 -21.33 -2.34 15.76
C LYS A 535 -21.19 -3.40 14.68
N GLU A 536 -21.48 -4.66 15.00
CA GLU A 536 -21.37 -5.79 14.08
C GLU A 536 -22.26 -5.62 12.84
N ASP A 537 -23.49 -5.14 13.02
CA ASP A 537 -24.41 -4.85 11.92
C ASP A 537 -23.90 -3.74 10.99
N ALA A 538 -23.30 -2.69 11.54
CA ALA A 538 -22.69 -1.62 10.77
C ALA A 538 -21.49 -2.12 9.94
N GLN A 539 -20.62 -2.94 10.52
CA GLN A 539 -19.53 -3.58 9.82
C GLN A 539 -20.03 -4.50 8.70
N SER A 540 -20.98 -5.37 9.01
CA SER A 540 -21.56 -6.34 8.06
C SER A 540 -22.23 -5.65 6.88
N GLN A 541 -23.07 -4.64 7.11
CA GLN A 541 -23.73 -3.85 6.06
C GLN A 541 -22.72 -3.12 5.18
N TYR A 542 -21.68 -2.53 5.78
CA TYR A 542 -20.62 -1.87 5.03
C TYR A 542 -19.90 -2.85 4.10
N ASN A 543 -19.45 -4.01 4.62
CA ASN A 543 -18.73 -5.01 3.84
C ASN A 543 -19.62 -5.63 2.75
N ALA A 544 -20.89 -5.90 3.01
CA ALA A 544 -21.84 -6.33 1.99
C ALA A 544 -21.93 -5.32 0.82
N SER A 545 -21.97 -4.01 1.14
CA SER A 545 -21.97 -2.96 0.11
C SER A 545 -20.69 -2.90 -0.72
N ILE A 546 -19.54 -3.18 -0.11
CA ILE A 546 -18.24 -3.25 -0.81
C ILE A 546 -18.20 -4.46 -1.74
N HIS A 547 -18.61 -5.63 -1.24
CA HIS A 547 -18.59 -6.86 -2.05
C HIS A 547 -19.58 -6.81 -3.21
N ALA A 548 -20.75 -6.18 -3.05
CA ALA A 548 -21.68 -5.94 -4.14
C ALA A 548 -21.04 -5.12 -5.28
N LYS A 549 -20.25 -4.07 -4.95
CA LYS A 549 -19.54 -3.26 -5.94
C LYS A 549 -18.36 -4.00 -6.57
N LEU A 550 -17.73 -4.94 -5.87
CA LEU A 550 -16.64 -5.74 -6.38
C LEU A 550 -17.13 -6.77 -7.39
N GLY A 551 -18.37 -7.26 -7.27
CA GLY A 551 -18.93 -8.30 -8.15
C GLY A 551 -18.84 -7.99 -9.64
N ASP A 552 -19.06 -6.73 -10.03
CA ASP A 552 -19.02 -6.27 -11.41
C ASP A 552 -17.63 -5.80 -11.87
N SER A 553 -16.61 -5.91 -11.02
CA SER A 553 -15.27 -5.42 -11.32
C SER A 553 -14.44 -6.40 -12.15
N VAL A 554 -13.40 -5.90 -12.84
CA VAL A 554 -12.44 -6.73 -13.57
C VAL A 554 -11.72 -7.73 -12.66
N TRP A 555 -11.65 -7.47 -11.36
CA TRP A 555 -10.97 -8.31 -10.37
C TRP A 555 -11.71 -9.62 -10.07
N GLN A 556 -12.97 -9.74 -10.45
CA GLN A 556 -13.81 -10.95 -10.33
C GLN A 556 -13.91 -11.77 -11.64
N THR A 557 -13.10 -11.46 -12.65
CA THR A 557 -13.11 -12.15 -13.94
C THR A 557 -12.40 -13.51 -13.96
N GLY A 558 -12.14 -14.10 -12.78
CA GLY A 558 -11.67 -15.50 -12.63
C GLY A 558 -10.16 -15.69 -12.63
N CYS A 559 -9.34 -14.64 -12.59
CA CYS A 559 -7.90 -14.82 -12.44
C CYS A 559 -7.49 -15.05 -10.96
N LYS A 560 -6.61 -16.03 -10.73
CA LYS A 560 -5.98 -16.24 -9.43
C LYS A 560 -5.03 -15.07 -9.11
N SER A 561 -5.38 -14.25 -8.14
CA SER A 561 -4.67 -13.04 -7.73
C SER A 561 -4.58 -12.99 -6.20
N TRP A 562 -3.55 -12.37 -5.65
CA TRP A 562 -3.45 -12.09 -4.21
C TRP A 562 -4.52 -11.09 -3.71
N TYR A 563 -5.33 -10.55 -4.59
CA TYR A 563 -6.50 -9.74 -4.22
C TYR A 563 -7.65 -10.58 -3.65
N VAL A 564 -7.71 -11.86 -4.02
CA VAL A 564 -8.83 -12.76 -3.75
C VAL A 564 -8.33 -13.91 -2.88
N ASN A 565 -9.02 -14.17 -1.76
CA ASN A 565 -8.70 -15.27 -0.85
C ASN A 565 -9.10 -16.63 -1.45
N GLU A 566 -8.82 -17.72 -0.74
CA GLU A 566 -9.13 -19.09 -1.17
C GLU A 566 -10.62 -19.32 -1.43
N ASN A 567 -11.49 -18.59 -0.73
CA ASN A 567 -12.95 -18.64 -0.89
C ASN A 567 -13.48 -17.79 -2.05
N GLY A 568 -12.60 -17.17 -2.87
CA GLY A 568 -13.00 -16.31 -3.97
C GLY A 568 -13.43 -14.89 -3.56
N LYS A 569 -13.25 -14.51 -2.29
CA LYS A 569 -13.62 -13.20 -1.77
C LYS A 569 -12.48 -12.20 -1.93
N ASN A 570 -12.76 -11.03 -2.51
CA ASN A 570 -11.78 -9.96 -2.61
C ASN A 570 -11.77 -9.12 -1.32
N THR A 571 -10.82 -9.39 -0.45
CA THR A 571 -10.65 -8.72 0.84
C THR A 571 -9.66 -7.55 0.79
N THR A 572 -9.06 -7.29 -0.38
CA THR A 572 -7.94 -6.36 -0.50
C THR A 572 -8.33 -5.02 -1.10
N LEU A 573 -9.11 -5.01 -2.20
CA LEU A 573 -9.25 -3.81 -3.02
C LEU A 573 -10.48 -2.96 -2.67
N TRP A 574 -10.30 -1.64 -2.76
CA TRP A 574 -11.38 -0.66 -2.73
C TRP A 574 -12.05 -0.54 -4.12
N PRO A 575 -13.37 -0.74 -4.23
CA PRO A 575 -14.10 -0.72 -5.51
C PRO A 575 -14.66 0.66 -5.85
N GLY A 576 -13.85 1.69 -5.92
CA GLY A 576 -14.36 3.01 -6.25
C GLY A 576 -13.28 4.08 -6.35
N PHE A 577 -13.72 5.31 -6.52
CA PHE A 577 -12.84 6.48 -6.48
C PHE A 577 -12.30 6.72 -5.07
N THR A 578 -11.04 7.11 -4.96
CA THR A 578 -10.42 7.35 -3.65
C THR A 578 -11.00 8.59 -2.95
N TRP A 579 -11.48 9.60 -3.69
CA TRP A 579 -12.17 10.74 -3.10
C TRP A 579 -13.50 10.35 -2.40
N GLN A 580 -14.21 9.31 -2.90
CA GLN A 580 -15.41 8.78 -2.22
C GLN A 580 -15.04 8.16 -0.87
N PHE A 581 -13.94 7.40 -0.83
CA PHE A 581 -13.42 6.85 0.42
C PHE A 581 -13.06 7.97 1.41
N ARG A 582 -12.36 9.01 0.94
CA ARG A 582 -12.03 10.18 1.78
C ARG A 582 -13.26 10.92 2.30
N GLN A 583 -14.34 10.99 1.52
CA GLN A 583 -15.60 11.56 2.02
C GLN A 583 -16.22 10.72 3.13
N GLN A 584 -16.21 9.38 2.99
CA GLN A 584 -16.76 8.46 4.00
C GLN A 584 -15.94 8.47 5.30
N THR A 585 -14.63 8.69 5.21
CA THR A 585 -13.70 8.69 6.35
C THR A 585 -13.41 10.09 6.89
N LYS A 586 -14.03 11.14 6.34
CA LYS A 586 -13.77 12.53 6.74
C LYS A 586 -14.11 12.80 8.20
N ARG A 587 -15.14 12.11 8.72
CA ARG A 587 -15.63 12.23 10.10
C ARG A 587 -15.91 10.87 10.68
N PHE A 588 -15.58 10.69 11.94
CA PHE A 588 -15.98 9.54 12.72
C PHE A 588 -17.49 9.59 12.97
N ASP A 589 -18.20 8.54 12.62
CA ASP A 589 -19.64 8.41 12.70
C ASP A 589 -20.05 7.61 13.94
N ALA A 590 -20.04 8.27 15.10
CA ALA A 590 -20.30 7.67 16.41
C ALA A 590 -21.60 6.85 16.49
N GLY A 591 -22.62 7.17 15.67
CA GLY A 591 -23.87 6.40 15.62
C GLY A 591 -23.69 4.93 15.16
N GLN A 592 -22.58 4.62 14.47
CA GLN A 592 -22.22 3.27 14.05
C GLN A 592 -21.37 2.51 15.09
N TYR A 593 -21.14 3.14 16.25
CA TYR A 593 -20.29 2.61 17.31
C TYR A 593 -21.04 2.47 18.61
N VAL A 594 -20.63 1.51 19.42
CA VAL A 594 -20.88 1.49 20.86
C VAL A 594 -19.77 2.34 21.48
N CYS A 595 -20.14 3.38 22.23
CA CYS A 595 -19.22 4.31 22.88
C CYS A 595 -19.45 4.20 24.38
N GLU A 596 -18.45 3.70 25.11
CA GLU A 596 -18.54 3.44 26.54
C GLU A 596 -17.75 4.49 27.33
N PRO A 597 -18.33 5.11 28.38
CA PRO A 597 -17.58 5.97 29.29
C PRO A 597 -16.57 5.15 30.10
N GLU A 598 -15.69 5.82 30.81
CA GLU A 598 -14.82 5.18 31.80
C GLU A 598 -15.66 4.47 32.86
N ALA A 599 -15.34 3.21 33.17
CA ALA A 599 -16.04 2.47 34.22
C ALA A 599 -15.85 3.20 35.58
N VAL A 600 -16.93 3.62 36.18
CA VAL A 600 -16.87 4.20 37.55
C VAL A 600 -16.72 3.02 38.50
N ASP A 601 -15.61 2.95 39.21
CA ASP A 601 -15.44 1.99 40.30
C ASP A 601 -16.50 2.24 41.39
N VAL A 602 -17.52 1.42 41.43
CA VAL A 602 -18.60 1.49 42.39
C VAL A 602 -18.12 1.13 43.83
N GLU A 603 -16.90 0.63 43.98
CA GLU A 603 -16.34 0.24 45.29
C GLU A 603 -15.94 1.40 46.20
N GLN A 604 -15.90 2.66 45.73
CA GLN A 604 -15.56 3.81 46.59
C GLN A 604 -16.76 4.62 47.12
N ALA A 605 -17.98 4.19 46.82
CA ALA A 605 -19.20 4.86 47.29
C ALA A 605 -19.96 4.06 48.38
N ALA A 606 -19.24 3.43 49.30
CA ALA A 606 -19.91 2.98 50.54
C ALA A 606 -20.05 4.19 51.50
N PRO A 607 -21.24 4.59 51.88
CA PRO A 607 -21.40 5.66 52.84
C PRO A 607 -20.84 5.20 54.17
N ALA A 608 -19.96 6.03 54.72
CA ALA A 608 -19.56 5.88 56.13
C ALA A 608 -20.85 5.99 56.99
N VAL A 609 -21.20 4.88 57.63
CA VAL A 609 -22.22 4.83 58.70
C VAL A 609 -21.59 5.12 60.02
#